data_1debb4d4d9d5ff1f0a5e53c58bfb851a
#
_entry.id   1debb4d4d9d5ff1f0a5e53c58bfb851a
#
_cell.length_a   1.000
_cell.length_b   1.000
_cell.length_c   1.000
_cell.angle_alpha   90.00
_cell.angle_beta   90.00
_cell.angle_gamma   90.00
#
_symmetry.space_group_name_H-M   'P 1'
#
loop_
_entity.id
_entity.type
_entity.pdbx_description
1 polymer ?
#
loop_
_entity_poly.entity_id
_entity_poly.type
_entity_poly.pdbx_seq_one_letter_code
_entity_poly.pdbx_strand_id
1 'polypeptide(L)'
;MVLALQANFCLVALEVAGPDGRARLLCTRRTLLAKSGQRICVGDRVRVEAIDWSAGRGVVAALEPRTNLLPRPAVANVSRILVVAALREPDLDPLQLTRFLVTAEASGTAVQVVLSKVDLAPLPDVEAWCERLRGWGYAVHAVSARAGVGIEALRHSLAEPGIVVVCGPSGVGKSSLLNALRPDLELRTAAVSGRLRRGRHTTRHVELFSLGPALVADSPGFNRPELPEDPASLERFFPELRRQLSQQPCRFRNCRHLGDPGCGMAGAWDRQKLYGHCLAELLERGAHGSGQQEEALRQRGDRREPRLNPQLRRGSRRLDRQRLDAALEEDDSGEDR
;
A
#
# COMPACT_ATOMS: atom_id res chain seq x y z
N MET A 1 -5.73 -8.74 17.06
CA MET A 1 -5.25 -8.05 15.83
C MET A 1 -5.59 -6.56 15.89
N VAL A 2 -4.69 -5.69 15.50
CA VAL A 2 -4.92 -4.23 15.49
C VAL A 2 -5.80 -3.83 14.32
N LEU A 3 -6.98 -3.30 14.58
CA LEU A 3 -7.95 -2.87 13.55
C LEU A 3 -7.77 -1.39 13.17
N ALA A 4 -7.45 -0.53 14.13
CA ALA A 4 -7.28 0.89 13.90
C ALA A 4 -6.24 1.47 14.86
N LEU A 5 -5.59 2.55 14.42
CA LEU A 5 -4.66 3.33 15.24
C LEU A 5 -5.23 4.73 15.45
N GLN A 6 -5.30 5.15 16.69
CA GLN A 6 -5.56 6.53 17.12
C GLN A 6 -4.31 7.04 17.85
N ALA A 7 -4.18 8.35 18.06
CA ALA A 7 -2.95 8.97 18.58
C ALA A 7 -2.24 8.12 19.67
N ASN A 8 -2.92 7.84 20.79
CA ASN A 8 -2.35 7.10 21.91
C ASN A 8 -2.94 5.69 22.11
N PHE A 9 -3.92 5.31 21.29
CA PHE A 9 -4.66 4.07 21.43
C PHE A 9 -4.64 3.25 20.16
N CYS A 10 -4.86 1.96 20.28
CA CYS A 10 -5.17 1.06 19.19
C CYS A 10 -6.43 0.25 19.51
N LEU A 11 -7.30 0.13 18.53
CA LEU A 11 -8.44 -0.78 18.59
C LEU A 11 -7.95 -2.18 18.22
N VAL A 12 -8.12 -3.14 19.13
CA VAL A 12 -7.67 -4.52 18.94
C VAL A 12 -8.86 -5.45 18.90
N ALA A 13 -8.98 -6.24 17.82
CA ALA A 13 -9.90 -7.38 17.78
C ALA A 13 -9.28 -8.56 18.51
N LEU A 14 -10.06 -9.23 19.31
CA LEU A 14 -9.70 -10.47 20.01
C LEU A 14 -9.98 -11.67 19.11
N GLU A 15 -9.16 -12.72 19.22
CA GLU A 15 -9.39 -14.00 18.52
C GLU A 15 -10.56 -14.77 19.14
N VAL A 16 -10.71 -14.65 20.46
CA VAL A 16 -11.82 -15.22 21.23
C VAL A 16 -12.47 -14.09 22.02
N ALA A 17 -13.79 -14.04 21.99
CA ALA A 17 -14.53 -13.04 22.76
C ALA A 17 -14.23 -13.18 24.27
N GLY A 18 -14.16 -12.05 24.95
CA GLY A 18 -13.95 -12.01 26.39
C GLY A 18 -15.12 -12.57 27.21
N PRO A 19 -14.96 -12.70 28.53
CA PRO A 19 -15.99 -13.23 29.43
C PRO A 19 -17.32 -12.47 29.38
N ASP A 20 -17.28 -11.19 28.99
CA ASP A 20 -18.41 -10.29 28.83
C ASP A 20 -19.00 -10.29 27.40
N GLY A 21 -18.54 -11.22 26.52
CA GLY A 21 -18.91 -11.30 25.10
C GLY A 21 -18.24 -10.26 24.20
N ARG A 22 -17.35 -9.44 24.74
CA ARG A 22 -16.68 -8.37 24.01
C ARG A 22 -15.61 -8.92 23.06
N ALA A 23 -15.69 -8.55 21.78
CA ALA A 23 -14.75 -9.00 20.75
C ALA A 23 -13.65 -7.97 20.45
N ARG A 24 -13.70 -6.79 21.05
CA ARG A 24 -12.76 -5.69 20.78
C ARG A 24 -12.38 -4.96 22.07
N LEU A 25 -11.11 -4.52 22.13
CA LEU A 25 -10.56 -3.73 23.25
C LEU A 25 -9.91 -2.47 22.73
N LEU A 26 -10.02 -1.38 23.50
CA LEU A 26 -9.25 -0.17 23.31
C LEU A 26 -7.96 -0.27 24.13
N CYS A 27 -6.82 -0.43 23.45
CA CYS A 27 -5.55 -0.73 24.10
C CYS A 27 -4.60 0.47 24.05
N THR A 28 -3.84 0.68 25.12
CA THR A 28 -2.67 1.55 25.15
C THR A 28 -1.41 0.76 24.77
N ARG A 29 -0.31 1.47 24.45
CA ARG A 29 0.99 0.85 24.17
C ARG A 29 1.84 0.79 25.42
N ARG A 30 2.52 -0.31 25.67
CA ARG A 30 3.51 -0.40 26.74
C ARG A 30 4.71 0.51 26.41
N THR A 31 5.19 1.28 27.35
CA THR A 31 6.33 2.21 27.18
C THR A 31 7.58 1.49 26.63
N LEU A 32 7.78 0.23 26.97
CA LEU A 32 8.88 -0.59 26.50
C LEU A 32 8.83 -0.84 24.97
N LEU A 33 7.65 -1.05 24.40
CA LEU A 33 7.46 -1.17 22.95
C LEU A 33 7.78 0.14 22.21
N ALA A 34 7.45 1.27 22.81
CA ALA A 34 7.81 2.58 22.25
C ALA A 34 9.34 2.79 22.24
N LYS A 35 10.04 2.33 23.30
CA LYS A 35 11.51 2.42 23.42
C LYS A 35 12.27 1.44 22.52
N SER A 36 11.70 0.27 22.18
CA SER A 36 12.34 -0.71 21.29
C SER A 36 12.37 -0.30 19.81
N GLY A 37 11.77 0.84 19.45
CA GLY A 37 11.63 1.31 18.06
C GLY A 37 10.63 0.49 17.23
N GLN A 38 9.90 -0.44 17.82
CA GLN A 38 8.88 -1.22 17.15
C GLN A 38 7.61 -0.39 17.01
N ARG A 39 7.31 -0.01 15.77
CA ARG A 39 6.08 0.74 15.47
C ARG A 39 4.91 -0.23 15.25
N ILE A 40 3.85 -0.06 16.04
CA ILE A 40 2.59 -0.79 15.83
C ILE A 40 1.93 -0.28 14.54
N CYS A 41 1.47 -1.20 13.71
CA CYS A 41 0.72 -0.92 12.48
C CYS A 41 -0.66 -1.58 12.53
N VAL A 42 -1.57 -1.08 11.71
CA VAL A 42 -2.83 -1.76 11.45
C VAL A 42 -2.54 -3.14 10.85
N GLY A 43 -3.29 -4.17 11.25
CA GLY A 43 -3.05 -5.55 10.84
C GLY A 43 -2.04 -6.33 11.70
N ASP A 44 -1.33 -5.68 12.65
CA ASP A 44 -0.45 -6.40 13.56
C ASP A 44 -1.22 -7.37 14.45
N ARG A 45 -0.65 -8.58 14.62
CA ARG A 45 -1.05 -9.47 15.70
C ARG A 45 -0.30 -9.05 16.96
N VAL A 46 -1.05 -8.94 18.05
CA VAL A 46 -0.51 -8.39 19.30
C VAL A 46 -0.98 -9.22 20.49
N ARG A 47 -0.13 -9.34 21.50
CA ARG A 47 -0.51 -9.86 22.80
C ARG A 47 -0.96 -8.70 23.69
N VAL A 48 -2.16 -8.83 24.25
CA VAL A 48 -2.77 -7.87 25.17
C VAL A 48 -2.72 -8.41 26.59
N GLU A 49 -2.29 -7.57 27.51
CA GLU A 49 -2.21 -7.85 28.96
C GLU A 49 -2.99 -6.78 29.76
N ALA A 50 -3.10 -6.97 31.05
CA ALA A 50 -3.78 -6.05 31.98
C ALA A 50 -5.17 -5.64 31.47
N ILE A 51 -5.99 -6.63 31.10
CA ILE A 51 -7.30 -6.40 30.53
C ILE A 51 -8.28 -6.04 31.62
N ASP A 52 -8.88 -4.86 31.49
CA ASP A 52 -10.07 -4.44 32.25
C ASP A 52 -11.31 -4.71 31.38
N TRP A 53 -11.98 -5.81 31.65
CA TRP A 53 -13.18 -6.23 30.93
C TRP A 53 -14.33 -5.24 31.12
N SER A 54 -14.46 -4.64 32.32
CA SER A 54 -15.53 -3.69 32.62
C SER A 54 -15.41 -2.43 31.77
N ALA A 55 -14.19 -1.90 31.62
CA ALA A 55 -13.90 -0.72 30.80
C ALA A 55 -13.65 -1.04 29.31
N GLY A 56 -13.45 -2.32 28.95
CA GLY A 56 -13.07 -2.74 27.59
C GLY A 56 -11.69 -2.23 27.18
N ARG A 57 -10.74 -2.22 28.12
CA ARG A 57 -9.40 -1.67 27.92
C ARG A 57 -8.33 -2.73 28.17
N GLY A 58 -7.14 -2.50 27.57
CA GLY A 58 -5.99 -3.35 27.76
C GLY A 58 -4.69 -2.67 27.40
N VAL A 59 -3.59 -3.39 27.54
CA VAL A 59 -2.26 -2.90 27.19
C VAL A 59 -1.62 -3.85 26.17
N VAL A 60 -1.17 -3.32 25.04
CA VAL A 60 -0.37 -4.08 24.08
C VAL A 60 1.01 -4.33 24.69
N ALA A 61 1.30 -5.57 25.01
CA ALA A 61 2.53 -6.00 25.66
C ALA A 61 3.60 -6.44 24.67
N ALA A 62 3.21 -7.09 23.55
CA ALA A 62 4.13 -7.58 22.54
C ALA A 62 3.49 -7.54 21.14
N LEU A 63 4.36 -7.45 20.12
CA LEU A 63 4.03 -7.65 18.71
C LEU A 63 4.46 -9.06 18.30
N GLU A 64 3.60 -9.75 17.55
CA GLU A 64 3.97 -11.01 16.90
C GLU A 64 4.75 -10.75 15.59
N PRO A 65 5.53 -11.70 15.12
CA PRO A 65 6.22 -11.59 13.84
C PRO A 65 5.24 -11.32 12.70
N ARG A 66 5.58 -10.34 11.86
CA ARG A 66 4.82 -10.02 10.65
C ARG A 66 5.19 -10.96 9.52
N THR A 67 4.21 -11.36 8.71
CA THR A 67 4.47 -12.04 7.43
C THR A 67 4.96 -11.05 6.37
N ASN A 68 4.35 -9.85 6.34
CA ASN A 68 4.74 -8.75 5.48
C ASN A 68 4.31 -7.40 6.08
N LEU A 69 4.77 -6.32 5.47
CA LEU A 69 4.38 -4.95 5.82
C LEU A 69 4.32 -4.09 4.55
N LEU A 70 3.14 -3.62 4.21
CA LEU A 70 3.01 -2.54 3.24
C LEU A 70 3.53 -1.24 3.89
N PRO A 71 4.43 -0.50 3.24
CA PRO A 71 5.01 0.70 3.84
C PRO A 71 4.04 1.91 3.80
N ARG A 72 3.19 1.97 2.78
CA ARG A 72 2.27 3.10 2.55
C ARG A 72 0.96 2.65 1.87
N PRO A 73 -0.16 2.67 2.58
CA PRO A 73 -0.26 2.89 4.03
C PRO A 73 0.39 1.75 4.81
N ALA A 74 0.85 2.05 6.04
CA ALA A 74 1.48 1.02 6.86
C ALA A 74 0.42 0.01 7.35
N VAL A 75 0.32 -1.13 6.66
CA VAL A 75 -0.57 -2.25 6.98
C VAL A 75 0.25 -3.53 7.02
N ALA A 76 0.20 -4.23 8.16
CA ALA A 76 0.89 -5.49 8.37
C ALA A 76 0.02 -6.69 7.97
N ASN A 77 0.67 -7.82 7.65
CA ASN A 77 0.03 -9.11 7.42
C ASN A 77 -1.04 -9.09 6.32
N VAL A 78 -0.79 -8.34 5.26
CA VAL A 78 -1.67 -8.25 4.09
C VAL A 78 -1.63 -9.57 3.32
N SER A 79 -2.78 -10.16 3.07
CA SER A 79 -2.91 -11.40 2.30
C SER A 79 -3.17 -11.13 0.81
N ARG A 80 -3.80 -9.99 0.49
CA ARG A 80 -4.27 -9.71 -0.87
C ARG A 80 -4.39 -8.22 -1.14
N ILE A 81 -4.08 -7.80 -2.36
CA ILE A 81 -4.28 -6.43 -2.83
C ILE A 81 -5.26 -6.44 -3.98
N LEU A 82 -6.31 -5.62 -3.89
CA LEU A 82 -7.24 -5.35 -4.97
C LEU A 82 -6.88 -4.02 -5.65
N VAL A 83 -6.38 -4.09 -6.86
CA VAL A 83 -6.15 -2.91 -7.69
C VAL A 83 -7.43 -2.59 -8.45
N VAL A 84 -8.09 -1.50 -8.10
CA VAL A 84 -9.34 -1.05 -8.71
C VAL A 84 -9.05 -0.04 -9.81
N ALA A 85 -9.55 -0.30 -11.00
CA ALA A 85 -9.49 0.60 -12.14
C ALA A 85 -10.88 0.73 -12.78
N ALA A 86 -11.19 1.88 -13.34
CA ALA A 86 -12.41 2.09 -14.13
C ALA A 86 -12.05 2.19 -15.59
N LEU A 87 -12.92 1.68 -16.49
CA LEU A 87 -12.75 1.87 -17.93
C LEU A 87 -13.18 3.25 -18.37
N ARG A 88 -14.17 3.83 -17.65
CA ARG A 88 -14.74 5.16 -17.89
C ARG A 88 -14.91 5.90 -16.56
N GLU A 89 -14.78 7.21 -16.60
CA GLU A 89 -15.01 8.12 -15.46
C GLU A 89 -14.23 7.79 -14.18
N PRO A 90 -12.91 7.86 -14.17
CA PRO A 90 -12.04 8.36 -15.24
C PRO A 90 -11.75 7.28 -16.30
N ASP A 91 -11.36 7.71 -17.49
CA ASP A 91 -10.86 6.78 -18.51
C ASP A 91 -9.63 6.03 -18.02
N LEU A 92 -9.53 4.77 -18.42
CA LEU A 92 -8.42 3.91 -18.01
C LEU A 92 -7.13 4.38 -18.65
N ASP A 93 -6.16 4.76 -17.84
CA ASP A 93 -4.79 4.99 -18.25
C ASP A 93 -3.96 3.71 -18.03
N PRO A 94 -3.51 3.01 -19.11
CA PRO A 94 -2.75 1.77 -18.99
C PRO A 94 -1.41 1.94 -18.27
N LEU A 95 -0.76 3.11 -18.38
CA LEU A 95 0.50 3.38 -17.70
C LEU A 95 0.27 3.55 -16.20
N GLN A 96 -0.76 4.32 -15.83
CA GLN A 96 -1.13 4.48 -14.44
C GLN A 96 -1.52 3.14 -13.81
N LEU A 97 -2.35 2.33 -14.48
CA LEU A 97 -2.70 0.98 -14.02
C LEU A 97 -1.45 0.11 -13.84
N THR A 98 -0.52 0.13 -14.81
CA THR A 98 0.74 -0.62 -14.72
C THR A 98 1.55 -0.22 -13.50
N ARG A 99 1.65 1.07 -13.18
CA ARG A 99 2.34 1.55 -11.97
C ARG A 99 1.69 1.03 -10.68
N PHE A 100 0.35 1.01 -10.60
CA PHE A 100 -0.35 0.41 -9.46
C PHE A 100 -0.06 -1.08 -9.33
N LEU A 101 -0.08 -1.81 -10.45
CA LEU A 101 0.22 -3.24 -10.48
C LEU A 101 1.67 -3.52 -10.04
N VAL A 102 2.65 -2.79 -10.56
CA VAL A 102 4.06 -2.92 -10.17
C VAL A 102 4.25 -2.64 -8.67
N THR A 103 3.61 -1.58 -8.17
CA THR A 103 3.67 -1.25 -6.74
C THR A 103 3.04 -2.33 -5.87
N ALA A 104 1.93 -2.93 -6.31
CA ALA A 104 1.27 -4.02 -5.62
C ALA A 104 2.13 -5.30 -5.64
N GLU A 105 2.67 -5.68 -6.80
CA GLU A 105 3.58 -6.84 -6.96
C GLU A 105 4.85 -6.70 -6.10
N ALA A 106 5.39 -5.48 -5.98
CA ALA A 106 6.57 -5.21 -5.16
C ALA A 106 6.36 -5.49 -3.65
N SER A 107 5.11 -5.60 -3.21
CA SER A 107 4.78 -6.01 -1.85
C SER A 107 4.95 -7.50 -1.58
N GLY A 108 5.11 -8.32 -2.63
CA GLY A 108 5.14 -9.78 -2.53
C GLY A 108 3.80 -10.41 -2.15
N THR A 109 2.71 -9.65 -2.23
CA THR A 109 1.36 -10.07 -1.86
C THR A 109 0.55 -10.44 -3.11
N ALA A 110 -0.40 -11.36 -2.99
CA ALA A 110 -1.30 -11.73 -4.09
C ALA A 110 -2.07 -10.50 -4.60
N VAL A 111 -2.03 -10.28 -5.93
CA VAL A 111 -2.67 -9.14 -6.58
C VAL A 111 -3.86 -9.61 -7.42
N GLN A 112 -4.99 -8.92 -7.27
CA GLN A 112 -6.17 -9.10 -8.12
C GLN A 112 -6.58 -7.74 -8.69
N VAL A 113 -7.23 -7.74 -9.86
CA VAL A 113 -7.71 -6.52 -10.49
C VAL A 113 -9.23 -6.48 -10.47
N VAL A 114 -9.77 -5.32 -10.12
CA VAL A 114 -11.20 -5.05 -10.19
C VAL A 114 -11.42 -3.97 -11.24
N LEU A 115 -12.06 -4.33 -12.35
CA LEU A 115 -12.56 -3.38 -13.32
C LEU A 115 -13.94 -2.90 -12.85
N SER A 116 -13.99 -1.67 -12.37
CA SER A 116 -15.18 -1.05 -11.82
C SER A 116 -15.94 -0.25 -12.87
N LYS A 117 -17.20 0.12 -12.54
CA LYS A 117 -18.07 0.93 -13.39
C LYS A 117 -18.27 0.34 -14.78
N VAL A 118 -18.35 -0.99 -14.88
CA VAL A 118 -18.52 -1.67 -16.18
C VAL A 118 -19.84 -1.32 -16.87
N ASP A 119 -20.80 -0.78 -16.13
CA ASP A 119 -22.06 -0.23 -16.66
C ASP A 119 -21.87 1.02 -17.54
N LEU A 120 -20.70 1.67 -17.47
CA LEU A 120 -20.39 2.87 -18.28
C LEU A 120 -19.60 2.56 -19.56
N ALA A 121 -19.22 1.31 -19.79
CA ALA A 121 -18.42 0.90 -20.94
C ALA A 121 -19.18 -0.13 -21.80
N PRO A 122 -18.96 -0.16 -23.13
CA PRO A 122 -19.46 -1.23 -23.98
C PRO A 122 -18.94 -2.60 -23.53
N LEU A 123 -19.80 -3.62 -23.58
CA LEU A 123 -19.43 -4.97 -23.17
C LEU A 123 -18.17 -5.52 -23.87
N PRO A 124 -17.98 -5.33 -25.19
CA PRO A 124 -16.76 -5.78 -25.88
C PRO A 124 -15.48 -5.13 -25.30
N ASP A 125 -15.53 -3.87 -24.88
CA ASP A 125 -14.39 -3.19 -24.27
C ASP A 125 -14.07 -3.81 -22.89
N VAL A 126 -15.10 -4.14 -22.12
CA VAL A 126 -14.95 -4.80 -20.80
C VAL A 126 -14.32 -6.18 -20.98
N GLU A 127 -14.82 -6.97 -21.91
CA GLU A 127 -14.32 -8.32 -22.22
C GLU A 127 -12.85 -8.27 -22.67
N ALA A 128 -12.54 -7.37 -23.62
CA ALA A 128 -11.17 -7.21 -24.14
C ALA A 128 -10.18 -6.83 -23.01
N TRP A 129 -10.57 -5.94 -22.11
CA TRP A 129 -9.72 -5.59 -20.96
C TRP A 129 -9.60 -6.72 -19.94
N CYS A 130 -10.66 -7.47 -19.69
CA CYS A 130 -10.61 -8.66 -18.84
C CYS A 130 -9.63 -9.70 -19.38
N GLU A 131 -9.70 -10.01 -20.68
CA GLU A 131 -8.78 -10.95 -21.35
C GLU A 131 -7.34 -10.46 -21.29
N ARG A 132 -7.12 -9.18 -21.59
CA ARG A 132 -5.81 -8.55 -21.54
C ARG A 132 -5.17 -8.67 -20.17
N LEU A 133 -5.89 -8.34 -19.11
CA LEU A 133 -5.41 -8.41 -17.72
C LEU A 133 -5.16 -9.85 -17.27
N ARG A 134 -5.99 -10.81 -17.70
CA ARG A 134 -5.75 -12.24 -17.46
C ARG A 134 -4.49 -12.72 -18.18
N GLY A 135 -4.27 -12.24 -19.42
CA GLY A 135 -3.04 -12.48 -20.18
C GLY A 135 -1.80 -11.99 -19.44
N TRP A 136 -1.89 -10.88 -18.71
CA TRP A 136 -0.82 -10.39 -17.84
C TRP A 136 -0.61 -11.25 -16.58
N GLY A 137 -1.57 -12.17 -16.27
CA GLY A 137 -1.46 -13.09 -15.13
C GLY A 137 -2.27 -12.71 -13.91
N TYR A 138 -3.22 -11.78 -14.02
CA TYR A 138 -4.07 -11.36 -12.91
C TYR A 138 -5.43 -12.06 -12.91
N ALA A 139 -5.95 -12.35 -11.70
CA ALA A 139 -7.37 -12.61 -11.51
C ALA A 139 -8.14 -11.28 -11.68
N VAL A 140 -9.24 -11.32 -12.47
CA VAL A 140 -9.97 -10.10 -12.86
C VAL A 140 -11.44 -10.24 -12.51
N HIS A 141 -11.97 -9.22 -11.86
CA HIS A 141 -13.38 -9.08 -11.51
C HIS A 141 -13.97 -7.82 -12.19
N ALA A 142 -14.92 -8.03 -13.10
CA ALA A 142 -15.67 -6.94 -13.73
C ALA A 142 -16.91 -6.62 -12.88
N VAL A 143 -17.00 -5.39 -12.36
CA VAL A 143 -18.03 -5.01 -11.40
C VAL A 143 -18.69 -3.66 -11.70
N SER A 144 -19.95 -3.56 -11.39
CA SER A 144 -20.67 -2.29 -11.22
C SER A 144 -21.31 -2.23 -9.84
N ALA A 145 -20.81 -1.37 -8.98
CA ALA A 145 -21.39 -1.14 -7.66
C ALA A 145 -22.82 -0.55 -7.78
N ARG A 146 -23.09 0.23 -8.85
CA ARG A 146 -24.39 0.86 -9.10
C ARG A 146 -25.41 -0.15 -9.58
N ALA A 147 -25.04 -1.02 -10.49
CA ALA A 147 -25.95 -2.02 -11.09
C ALA A 147 -25.93 -3.36 -10.36
N GLY A 148 -25.09 -3.53 -9.34
CA GLY A 148 -24.93 -4.80 -8.61
C GLY A 148 -24.19 -5.90 -9.38
N VAL A 149 -23.71 -5.61 -10.59
CA VAL A 149 -23.05 -6.58 -11.46
C VAL A 149 -21.71 -7.01 -10.86
N GLY A 150 -21.45 -8.33 -10.80
CA GLY A 150 -20.18 -8.90 -10.38
C GLY A 150 -19.85 -8.79 -8.88
N ILE A 151 -20.71 -8.14 -8.07
CA ILE A 151 -20.47 -7.91 -6.62
C ILE A 151 -20.43 -9.22 -5.85
N GLU A 152 -21.36 -10.15 -6.12
CA GLU A 152 -21.39 -11.46 -5.43
C GLU A 152 -20.18 -12.33 -5.80
N ALA A 153 -19.76 -12.34 -7.07
CA ALA A 153 -18.58 -13.07 -7.49
C ALA A 153 -17.32 -12.51 -6.81
N LEU A 154 -17.22 -11.17 -6.70
CA LEU A 154 -16.12 -10.54 -5.96
C LEU A 154 -16.19 -10.88 -4.47
N ARG A 155 -17.38 -10.82 -3.84
CA ARG A 155 -17.56 -11.20 -2.43
C ARG A 155 -17.13 -12.64 -2.18
N HIS A 156 -17.49 -13.55 -3.08
CA HIS A 156 -17.07 -14.95 -2.98
C HIS A 156 -15.54 -15.10 -3.07
N SER A 157 -14.88 -14.35 -3.95
CA SER A 157 -13.42 -14.36 -4.06
C SER A 157 -12.71 -13.84 -2.80
N LEU A 158 -13.42 -13.08 -1.94
CA LEU A 158 -12.94 -12.53 -0.68
C LEU A 158 -13.39 -13.37 0.54
N ALA A 159 -13.98 -14.54 0.33
CA ALA A 159 -14.49 -15.39 1.43
C ALA A 159 -13.40 -16.03 2.29
N GLU A 160 -12.14 -16.02 1.84
CA GLU A 160 -11.01 -16.53 2.64
C GLU A 160 -10.57 -15.51 3.69
N PRO A 161 -10.27 -15.97 4.93
CA PRO A 161 -9.75 -15.08 5.97
C PRO A 161 -8.44 -14.41 5.54
N GLY A 162 -8.28 -13.16 5.90
CA GLY A 162 -7.06 -12.40 5.62
C GLY A 162 -7.31 -10.90 5.54
N ILE A 163 -6.23 -10.13 5.38
CA ILE A 163 -6.31 -8.69 5.22
C ILE A 163 -6.23 -8.35 3.74
N VAL A 164 -7.25 -7.69 3.23
CA VAL A 164 -7.37 -7.23 1.85
C VAL A 164 -7.18 -5.72 1.80
N VAL A 165 -6.24 -5.24 1.02
CA VAL A 165 -6.02 -3.80 0.81
C VAL A 165 -6.58 -3.41 -0.55
N VAL A 166 -7.44 -2.38 -0.57
CA VAL A 166 -8.03 -1.84 -1.81
C VAL A 166 -7.26 -0.60 -2.22
N CYS A 167 -6.73 -0.59 -3.45
CA CYS A 167 -5.98 0.53 -4.00
C CYS A 167 -6.43 0.88 -5.42
N GLY A 168 -5.94 2.01 -5.95
CA GLY A 168 -6.26 2.47 -7.29
C GLY A 168 -6.46 3.98 -7.36
N PRO A 169 -6.58 4.55 -8.56
CA PRO A 169 -6.73 6.00 -8.77
C PRO A 169 -7.93 6.60 -8.03
N SER A 170 -7.91 7.92 -7.86
CA SER A 170 -9.08 8.62 -7.33
C SER A 170 -10.23 8.57 -8.35
N GLY A 171 -11.46 8.48 -7.85
CA GLY A 171 -12.65 8.49 -8.71
C GLY A 171 -13.02 7.13 -9.32
N VAL A 172 -12.20 6.08 -9.23
CA VAL A 172 -12.54 4.76 -9.80
C VAL A 172 -13.64 3.99 -9.05
N GLY A 173 -14.17 4.53 -7.96
CA GLY A 173 -15.31 3.92 -7.25
C GLY A 173 -14.95 2.97 -6.12
N LYS A 174 -13.76 3.07 -5.51
CA LYS A 174 -13.33 2.22 -4.37
C LYS A 174 -14.34 2.25 -3.21
N SER A 175 -14.72 3.43 -2.75
CA SER A 175 -15.70 3.58 -1.65
C SER A 175 -17.08 3.06 -2.03
N SER A 176 -17.53 3.28 -3.28
CA SER A 176 -18.78 2.72 -3.78
C SER A 176 -18.74 1.19 -3.84
N LEU A 177 -17.61 0.64 -4.24
CA LEU A 177 -17.38 -0.81 -4.25
C LEU A 177 -17.46 -1.40 -2.84
N LEU A 178 -16.78 -0.77 -1.89
CA LEU A 178 -16.78 -1.21 -0.49
C LEU A 178 -18.19 -1.11 0.13
N ASN A 179 -18.94 -0.05 -0.17
CA ASN A 179 -20.34 0.07 0.26
C ASN A 179 -21.26 -0.98 -0.41
N ALA A 180 -21.01 -1.35 -1.67
CA ALA A 180 -21.76 -2.43 -2.32
C ALA A 180 -21.43 -3.81 -1.74
N LEU A 181 -20.18 -4.05 -1.37
CA LEU A 181 -19.77 -5.27 -0.69
C LEU A 181 -20.30 -5.34 0.75
N ARG A 182 -20.41 -4.19 1.42
CA ARG A 182 -20.86 -4.08 2.81
C ARG A 182 -21.69 -2.79 2.99
N PRO A 183 -23.01 -2.88 2.80
CA PRO A 183 -23.91 -1.70 2.82
C PRO A 183 -23.94 -0.93 4.14
N ASP A 184 -23.70 -1.62 5.27
CA ASP A 184 -23.71 -1.04 6.62
C ASP A 184 -22.43 -0.20 6.96
N LEU A 185 -21.43 -0.15 6.05
CA LEU A 185 -20.23 0.67 6.26
C LEU A 185 -20.46 2.17 6.10
N GLU A 186 -21.45 2.58 5.28
CA GLU A 186 -21.78 3.99 4.99
C GLU A 186 -20.54 4.86 4.72
N LEU A 187 -19.53 4.30 4.03
CA LEU A 187 -18.36 5.07 3.64
C LEU A 187 -18.81 6.25 2.77
N ARG A 188 -18.31 7.44 3.09
CA ARG A 188 -18.64 8.66 2.32
C ARG A 188 -18.12 8.49 0.89
N THR A 189 -19.03 8.26 -0.03
CA THR A 189 -18.76 8.37 -1.45
C THR A 189 -18.71 9.87 -1.76
N ALA A 190 -17.50 10.40 -1.99
CA ALA A 190 -17.37 11.75 -2.50
C ALA A 190 -17.95 11.78 -3.90
N ALA A 191 -19.21 12.24 -4.02
CA ALA A 191 -19.66 12.79 -5.28
C ALA A 191 -18.65 13.88 -5.66
N VAL A 192 -18.23 13.87 -6.92
CA VAL A 192 -17.42 14.93 -7.52
C VAL A 192 -18.21 16.24 -7.43
N SER A 193 -18.10 16.93 -6.33
CA SER A 193 -18.66 18.27 -6.16
C SER A 193 -17.61 19.12 -5.46
N GLY A 194 -17.07 20.04 -6.26
CA GLY A 194 -16.17 21.06 -5.78
C GLY A 194 -16.71 21.79 -4.56
N ARG A 195 -15.92 21.73 -3.57
CA ARG A 195 -15.63 22.63 -2.44
C ARG A 195 -15.23 21.78 -1.25
N LEU A 196 -13.97 21.40 -1.23
CA LEU A 196 -13.30 20.96 -0.01
C LEU A 196 -13.49 22.04 1.06
N ARG A 197 -14.35 21.78 2.04
CA ARG A 197 -14.09 22.34 3.37
C ARG A 197 -12.89 21.59 3.93
N ARG A 198 -11.72 22.17 3.77
CA ARG A 198 -10.48 21.79 4.48
C ARG A 198 -10.69 22.02 5.96
N GLY A 199 -11.19 20.99 6.67
CA GLY A 199 -10.95 20.86 8.09
C GLY A 199 -9.44 20.54 8.25
N ARG A 200 -8.72 21.38 8.97
CA ARG A 200 -7.34 21.13 9.45
C ARG A 200 -7.32 19.79 10.17
N HIS A 201 -6.60 18.81 9.73
CA HIS A 201 -6.44 17.41 10.19
C HIS A 201 -7.21 16.38 9.34
N THR A 202 -6.81 16.20 8.09
CA THR A 202 -7.01 14.92 7.40
C THR A 202 -5.95 13.95 7.90
N THR A 203 -6.18 13.38 9.06
CA THR A 203 -5.43 12.25 9.59
C THR A 203 -5.64 11.07 8.66
N ARG A 204 -4.56 10.58 8.06
CA ARG A 204 -4.52 9.39 7.20
C ARG A 204 -4.66 8.14 8.06
N HIS A 205 -5.82 7.92 8.66
CA HIS A 205 -6.07 6.73 9.48
C HIS A 205 -6.51 5.60 8.58
N VAL A 206 -5.76 4.51 8.61
CA VAL A 206 -6.16 3.22 8.05
C VAL A 206 -6.98 2.52 9.12
N GLU A 207 -8.11 1.97 8.71
CA GLU A 207 -8.97 1.14 9.56
C GLU A 207 -9.34 -0.14 8.82
N LEU A 208 -9.39 -1.26 9.54
CA LEU A 208 -9.84 -2.54 9.03
C LEU A 208 -11.29 -2.78 9.40
N PHE A 209 -12.09 -3.07 8.39
CA PHE A 209 -13.49 -3.48 8.60
C PHE A 209 -13.69 -4.92 8.18
N SER A 210 -14.58 -5.64 8.88
CA SER A 210 -14.92 -7.01 8.51
C SER A 210 -15.75 -7.04 7.23
N LEU A 211 -15.39 -7.91 6.31
CA LEU A 211 -16.16 -8.28 5.13
C LEU A 211 -16.29 -9.80 5.12
N GLY A 212 -17.32 -10.31 5.81
CA GLY A 212 -17.37 -11.75 6.12
C GLY A 212 -16.15 -12.17 6.96
N PRO A 213 -15.42 -13.21 6.55
CA PRO A 213 -14.22 -13.68 7.24
C PRO A 213 -12.97 -12.82 6.93
N ALA A 214 -12.98 -12.05 5.85
CA ALA A 214 -11.89 -11.14 5.49
C ALA A 214 -12.00 -9.80 6.23
N LEU A 215 -10.85 -9.15 6.40
CA LEU A 215 -10.75 -7.76 6.85
C LEU A 215 -10.31 -6.89 5.67
N VAL A 216 -10.99 -5.80 5.42
CA VAL A 216 -10.67 -4.89 4.32
C VAL A 216 -10.13 -3.58 4.86
N ALA A 217 -9.00 -3.14 4.33
CA ALA A 217 -8.44 -1.82 4.56
C ALA A 217 -8.89 -0.85 3.47
N ASP A 218 -9.63 0.20 3.86
CA ASP A 218 -9.70 1.40 3.03
C ASP A 218 -8.40 2.18 3.18
N SER A 219 -7.67 2.34 2.09
CA SER A 219 -6.34 2.90 2.13
C SER A 219 -6.26 4.23 1.37
N PRO A 220 -6.62 5.37 1.99
CA PRO A 220 -6.51 6.67 1.34
C PRO A 220 -5.07 7.04 0.94
N GLY A 221 -4.06 6.32 1.44
CA GLY A 221 -2.64 6.55 1.14
C GLY A 221 -2.09 5.82 -0.09
N PHE A 222 -2.79 4.80 -0.63
CA PHE A 222 -2.34 4.01 -1.80
C PHE A 222 -2.83 4.61 -3.13
N ASN A 223 -3.07 5.93 -3.17
CA ASN A 223 -3.53 6.63 -4.38
C ASN A 223 -2.39 7.11 -5.29
N ARG A 224 -1.14 6.95 -4.86
CA ARG A 224 0.05 7.28 -5.64
C ARG A 224 0.97 6.07 -5.68
N PRO A 225 1.05 5.37 -6.81
CA PRO A 225 1.94 4.24 -6.96
C PRO A 225 3.39 4.73 -6.95
N GLU A 226 4.24 4.05 -6.16
CA GLU A 226 5.68 4.28 -6.13
C GLU A 226 6.36 3.06 -6.76
N LEU A 227 7.08 3.28 -7.86
CA LEU A 227 7.88 2.23 -8.47
C LEU A 227 9.02 1.81 -7.51
N PRO A 228 9.49 0.54 -7.57
CA PRO A 228 10.63 0.08 -6.79
C PRO A 228 11.88 0.92 -7.09
N GLU A 229 12.82 0.97 -6.13
CA GLU A 229 14.01 1.82 -6.29
C GLU A 229 15.02 1.25 -7.28
N ASP A 230 15.15 -0.08 -7.35
CA ASP A 230 16.13 -0.77 -8.19
C ASP A 230 15.56 -1.08 -9.57
N PRO A 231 16.09 -0.45 -10.66
CA PRO A 231 15.66 -0.74 -12.03
C PRO A 231 15.85 -2.21 -12.42
N ALA A 232 16.87 -2.91 -11.89
CA ALA A 232 17.14 -4.31 -12.22
C ALA A 232 16.09 -5.26 -11.62
N SER A 233 15.33 -4.82 -10.63
CA SER A 233 14.26 -5.63 -10.03
C SER A 233 12.92 -5.50 -10.75
N LEU A 234 12.77 -4.55 -11.69
CA LEU A 234 11.49 -4.22 -12.32
C LEU A 234 10.84 -5.42 -13.02
N GLU A 235 11.63 -6.27 -13.69
CA GLU A 235 11.15 -7.46 -14.39
C GLU A 235 10.33 -8.39 -13.49
N ARG A 236 10.69 -8.44 -12.18
CA ARG A 236 10.04 -9.32 -11.20
C ARG A 236 8.60 -8.96 -10.92
N PHE A 237 8.20 -7.71 -11.23
CA PHE A 237 6.88 -7.15 -10.95
C PHE A 237 5.94 -7.16 -12.16
N PHE A 238 6.32 -7.91 -13.22
CA PHE A 238 5.50 -8.20 -14.39
C PHE A 238 5.27 -9.71 -14.47
N PRO A 239 4.11 -10.23 -14.03
CA PRO A 239 3.88 -11.68 -13.94
C PRO A 239 4.05 -12.40 -15.29
N GLU A 240 3.65 -11.77 -16.40
CA GLU A 240 3.84 -12.33 -17.74
C GLU A 240 5.32 -12.42 -18.13
N LEU A 241 6.12 -11.42 -17.75
CA LEU A 241 7.57 -11.40 -18.00
C LEU A 241 8.26 -12.48 -17.16
N ARG A 242 7.94 -12.54 -15.88
CA ARG A 242 8.42 -13.55 -14.92
C ARG A 242 8.13 -14.98 -15.41
N ARG A 243 6.90 -15.24 -15.88
CA ARG A 243 6.48 -16.54 -16.43
C ARG A 243 7.26 -16.89 -17.68
N GLN A 244 7.43 -15.97 -18.63
CA GLN A 244 8.16 -16.21 -19.87
C GLN A 244 9.65 -16.45 -19.59
N LEU A 245 10.29 -15.63 -18.78
CA LEU A 245 11.71 -15.74 -18.45
C LEU A 245 12.05 -16.99 -17.63
N SER A 246 11.09 -17.56 -16.90
CA SER A 246 11.26 -18.85 -16.22
C SER A 246 11.36 -20.02 -17.21
N GLN A 247 10.73 -19.90 -18.37
CA GLN A 247 10.76 -20.90 -19.45
C GLN A 247 11.93 -20.66 -20.40
N GLN A 248 12.19 -19.40 -20.74
CA GLN A 248 13.23 -18.97 -21.67
C GLN A 248 14.04 -17.83 -21.09
N PRO A 249 15.10 -18.10 -20.34
CA PRO A 249 15.92 -17.05 -19.72
C PRO A 249 16.69 -16.26 -20.78
N CYS A 250 17.00 -15.01 -20.49
CA CYS A 250 17.84 -14.18 -21.33
C CYS A 250 19.28 -14.69 -21.39
N ARG A 251 19.94 -14.53 -22.53
CA ARG A 251 21.35 -14.88 -22.71
C ARG A 251 22.27 -14.02 -21.84
N PHE A 252 21.91 -12.74 -21.59
CA PHE A 252 22.71 -11.79 -20.84
C PHE A 252 22.00 -11.36 -19.56
N ARG A 253 22.74 -11.25 -18.48
CA ARG A 253 22.21 -10.86 -17.14
C ARG A 253 21.75 -9.40 -17.04
N ASN A 254 22.26 -8.53 -17.93
CA ASN A 254 21.93 -7.12 -18.00
C ASN A 254 20.89 -6.80 -19.09
N CYS A 255 20.16 -7.79 -19.55
CA CYS A 255 19.08 -7.61 -20.52
C CYS A 255 18.01 -6.68 -19.94
N ARG A 256 17.56 -5.71 -20.75
CA ARG A 256 16.51 -4.76 -20.36
C ARG A 256 15.13 -5.13 -20.91
N HIS A 257 15.01 -6.26 -21.62
CA HIS A 257 13.76 -6.77 -22.21
C HIS A 257 13.05 -5.81 -23.17
N LEU A 258 13.80 -4.88 -23.78
CA LEU A 258 13.31 -3.90 -24.76
C LEU A 258 13.64 -4.26 -26.21
N GLY A 259 13.96 -5.52 -26.49
CA GLY A 259 14.38 -6.00 -27.81
C GLY A 259 15.87 -6.29 -27.89
N ASP A 260 16.53 -6.45 -26.76
CA ASP A 260 17.96 -6.80 -26.68
C ASP A 260 18.23 -8.13 -27.40
N PRO A 261 19.35 -8.27 -28.14
CA PRO A 261 19.76 -9.54 -28.75
C PRO A 261 19.91 -10.65 -27.69
N GLY A 262 19.25 -11.80 -27.91
CA GLY A 262 19.27 -12.91 -26.94
C GLY A 262 18.36 -12.71 -25.75
N CYS A 263 17.40 -11.79 -25.83
CA CYS A 263 16.33 -11.64 -24.85
C CYS A 263 15.40 -12.86 -24.88
N GLY A 264 15.04 -13.41 -23.71
CA GLY A 264 14.06 -14.48 -23.59
C GLY A 264 12.62 -14.06 -23.93
N MET A 265 12.36 -12.73 -24.01
CA MET A 265 11.13 -12.18 -24.57
C MET A 265 11.28 -12.02 -26.06
N ALA A 266 11.01 -13.09 -26.81
CA ALA A 266 11.03 -13.03 -28.25
C ALA A 266 9.85 -12.22 -28.81
N GLY A 267 10.15 -11.12 -29.50
CA GLY A 267 9.14 -10.25 -30.10
C GLY A 267 8.54 -9.21 -29.16
N ALA A 268 7.54 -8.47 -29.66
CA ALA A 268 6.82 -7.47 -28.88
C ALA A 268 5.78 -8.12 -27.98
N TRP A 269 5.77 -7.78 -26.71
CA TRP A 269 4.75 -8.20 -25.76
C TRP A 269 3.85 -7.03 -25.35
N ASP A 270 2.67 -7.31 -24.86
CA ASP A 270 1.60 -6.33 -24.72
C ASP A 270 2.00 -5.09 -23.89
N ARG A 271 2.67 -5.31 -22.73
CA ARG A 271 3.11 -4.21 -21.87
C ARG A 271 4.54 -3.71 -22.12
N GLN A 272 5.21 -4.11 -23.20
CA GLN A 272 6.61 -3.73 -23.44
C GLN A 272 6.85 -2.22 -23.41
N LYS A 273 5.96 -1.42 -24.02
CA LYS A 273 6.06 0.03 -24.01
C LYS A 273 5.86 0.60 -22.60
N LEU A 274 4.88 0.06 -21.85
CA LEU A 274 4.59 0.49 -20.48
C LEU A 274 5.74 0.12 -19.53
N TYR A 275 6.31 -1.06 -19.69
CA TYR A 275 7.52 -1.47 -19.00
C TYR A 275 8.69 -0.53 -19.28
N GLY A 276 8.91 -0.20 -20.56
CA GLY A 276 9.95 0.74 -20.98
C GLY A 276 9.80 2.12 -20.33
N HIS A 277 8.58 2.65 -20.22
CA HIS A 277 8.31 3.91 -19.51
C HIS A 277 8.64 3.81 -18.00
N CYS A 278 8.25 2.71 -17.35
CA CYS A 278 8.58 2.50 -15.94
C CYS A 278 10.10 2.38 -15.74
N LEU A 279 10.79 1.65 -16.62
CA LEU A 279 12.25 1.49 -16.56
C LEU A 279 12.99 2.81 -16.78
N ALA A 280 12.57 3.61 -17.76
CA ALA A 280 13.15 4.92 -18.03
C ALA A 280 13.03 5.84 -16.80
N GLU A 281 11.86 5.91 -16.17
CA GLU A 281 11.62 6.68 -14.95
C GLU A 281 12.55 6.24 -13.80
N LEU A 282 12.77 4.93 -13.64
CA LEU A 282 13.67 4.41 -12.60
C LEU A 282 15.13 4.77 -12.86
N LEU A 283 15.58 4.69 -14.13
CA LEU A 283 16.93 5.06 -14.53
C LEU A 283 17.18 6.56 -14.32
N GLU A 284 16.23 7.42 -14.65
CA GLU A 284 16.30 8.86 -14.41
C GLU A 284 16.39 9.19 -12.92
N ARG A 285 15.56 8.54 -12.08
CA ARG A 285 15.63 8.70 -10.62
C ARG A 285 16.98 8.27 -10.06
N GLY A 286 17.52 7.15 -10.54
CA GLY A 286 18.85 6.68 -10.14
C GLY A 286 19.96 7.65 -10.51
N ALA A 287 19.91 8.24 -11.71
CA ALA A 287 20.86 9.25 -12.17
C ALA A 287 20.79 10.54 -11.32
N HIS A 288 19.60 11.02 -10.98
CA HIS A 288 19.44 12.19 -10.11
C HIS A 288 19.84 11.90 -8.65
N GLY A 289 19.60 10.68 -8.15
CA GLY A 289 20.00 10.26 -6.81
C GLY A 289 21.51 10.18 -6.63
N SER A 290 22.24 9.70 -7.63
CA SER A 290 23.71 9.65 -7.63
C SER A 290 24.32 11.05 -7.71
N GLY A 291 23.78 11.94 -8.52
CA GLY A 291 24.22 13.35 -8.59
C GLY A 291 24.01 14.09 -7.27
N GLN A 292 22.90 13.88 -6.58
CA GLN A 292 22.65 14.48 -5.26
C GLN A 292 23.55 13.89 -4.16
N GLN A 293 23.94 12.63 -4.25
CA GLN A 293 24.91 12.03 -3.32
C GLN A 293 26.31 12.55 -3.56
N GLU A 294 26.74 12.77 -4.80
CA GLU A 294 28.02 13.40 -5.13
C GLU A 294 28.06 14.86 -4.70
N GLU A 295 27.00 15.66 -4.93
CA GLU A 295 26.88 17.02 -4.42
C GLU A 295 26.80 17.10 -2.88
N ALA A 296 26.31 16.06 -2.23
CA ALA A 296 26.24 15.97 -0.77
C ALA A 296 27.60 15.77 -0.11
N LEU A 297 28.57 15.26 -0.86
CA LEU A 297 29.95 15.07 -0.41
C LEU A 297 30.77 16.31 -0.77
N ARG A 298 30.99 17.20 0.21
CA ARG A 298 31.90 18.33 0.05
C ARG A 298 33.20 18.05 0.79
N GLN A 299 34.33 18.36 0.17
CA GLN A 299 35.63 18.36 0.83
C GLN A 299 35.80 19.64 1.64
N ARG A 300 36.36 19.57 2.82
CA ARG A 300 36.62 20.70 3.70
C ARG A 300 38.11 21.03 3.71
N GLY A 301 38.46 22.15 3.02
CA GLY A 301 39.83 22.69 3.02
C GLY A 301 40.89 21.67 2.61
N ASP A 302 42.14 21.86 3.05
CA ASP A 302 43.27 21.01 2.69
C ASP A 302 43.26 19.59 3.28
N ARG A 303 42.28 19.23 4.16
CA ARG A 303 42.16 17.91 4.81
C ARG A 303 41.16 16.99 4.14
N ARG A 304 40.95 16.99 2.90
CA ARG A 304 40.21 16.03 2.06
C ARG A 304 39.20 15.07 2.78
N GLU A 305 38.53 15.51 3.85
CA GLU A 305 37.49 14.74 4.51
C GLU A 305 36.12 15.04 3.90
N PRO A 306 35.40 14.06 3.37
CA PRO A 306 34.08 14.27 2.82
C PRO A 306 33.09 14.66 3.91
N ARG A 307 32.32 15.71 3.69
CA ARG A 307 31.21 16.12 4.57
C ARG A 307 29.90 16.10 3.83
N LEU A 308 28.88 15.52 4.46
CA LEU A 308 27.51 15.58 3.98
C LEU A 308 26.97 17.02 3.95
N ASN A 309 26.32 17.38 2.84
CA ASN A 309 25.63 18.65 2.69
C ASN A 309 24.61 18.81 3.83
N PRO A 310 24.52 20.00 4.49
CA PRO A 310 23.57 20.26 5.57
C PRO A 310 22.11 19.96 5.24
N GLN A 311 21.71 20.10 3.97
CA GLN A 311 20.34 19.78 3.54
C GLN A 311 20.03 18.27 3.56
N LEU A 312 21.02 17.40 3.38
CA LEU A 312 20.88 15.94 3.45
C LEU A 312 21.02 15.40 4.87
N ARG A 313 21.53 16.19 5.79
CA ARG A 313 21.49 15.88 7.24
C ARG A 313 20.07 15.81 7.79
N ARG A 314 19.08 16.44 7.12
CA ARG A 314 17.66 16.44 7.55
C ARG A 314 16.99 15.07 7.52
N GLY A 315 17.55 14.07 6.85
CA GLY A 315 17.09 12.66 6.82
C GLY A 315 17.92 11.70 7.66
N SER A 316 18.94 12.17 8.38
CA SER A 316 19.79 11.31 9.20
C SER A 316 19.07 10.96 10.51
N ARG A 317 18.91 9.65 10.82
CA ARG A 317 18.32 9.13 12.07
C ARG A 317 18.88 9.76 13.35
N ARG A 318 20.09 10.30 13.31
CA ARG A 318 20.75 10.96 14.43
C ARG A 318 20.22 12.38 14.68
N LEU A 319 19.83 13.10 13.63
CA LEU A 319 19.22 14.43 13.71
C LEU A 319 17.74 14.36 14.10
N ASP A 320 17.03 13.32 13.65
CA ASP A 320 15.65 13.09 14.11
C ASP A 320 15.62 12.75 15.60
N ARG A 321 16.63 12.04 16.11
CA ARG A 321 16.76 11.72 17.52
C ARG A 321 17.10 12.96 18.37
N GLN A 322 18.04 13.81 17.92
CA GLN A 322 18.37 15.07 18.58
C GLN A 322 17.19 16.08 18.60
N ARG A 323 16.34 16.06 17.58
CA ARG A 323 15.11 16.87 17.57
C ARG A 323 14.01 16.32 18.46
N LEU A 324 13.90 15.00 18.58
CA LEU A 324 12.99 14.36 19.53
C LEU A 324 13.42 14.66 20.97
N ASP A 325 14.73 14.57 21.24
CA ASP A 325 15.28 14.84 22.57
C ASP A 325 15.11 16.33 22.94
N ALA A 326 15.33 17.27 22.00
CA ALA A 326 15.10 18.70 22.22
C ALA A 326 13.61 19.06 22.40
N ALA A 327 12.72 18.40 21.65
CA ALA A 327 11.26 18.62 21.81
C ALA A 327 10.71 18.04 23.12
N LEU A 328 11.37 17.02 23.69
CA LEU A 328 11.02 16.46 25.00
C LEU A 328 11.55 17.34 26.17
N GLU A 329 12.67 18.04 25.95
CA GLU A 329 13.20 19.02 26.93
C GLU A 329 12.41 20.33 26.97
N GLU A 330 11.80 20.75 25.85
CA GLU A 330 10.91 21.91 25.80
C GLU A 330 9.53 21.66 26.45
N ASP A 331 9.01 20.43 26.42
CA ASP A 331 7.75 20.05 27.09
C ASP A 331 7.91 19.93 28.62
N ASP A 332 9.11 19.56 29.10
CA ASP A 332 9.40 19.39 30.54
C ASP A 332 9.67 20.75 31.24
N SER A 333 9.96 21.81 30.45
CA SER A 333 10.20 23.16 30.99
C SER A 333 8.93 24.04 31.03
N GLY A 334 7.79 23.54 30.60
CA GLY A 334 6.50 24.27 30.51
C GLY A 334 5.54 24.09 31.70
N GLU A 335 5.84 23.19 32.65
CA GLU A 335 4.93 22.90 33.78
C GLU A 335 5.26 23.61 35.12
N ASP A 336 6.23 24.51 35.16
CA ASP A 336 6.56 25.32 36.34
C ASP A 336 6.37 26.83 36.07
N ARG A 337 5.12 27.24 35.84
CA ARG A 337 4.69 28.65 36.05
C ARG A 337 3.19 28.76 36.28
#